data_39426668147c01585c87ef8279538947
#
_entry.id   39426668147c01585c87ef8279538947
#
_cell.length_a   1.000
_cell.length_b   1.000
_cell.length_c   1.000
_cell.angle_alpha   90.00
_cell.angle_beta   90.00
_cell.angle_gamma   90.00
#
_symmetry.space_group_name_H-M   'P 1'
#
loop_
_entity.id
_entity.type
_entity.pdbx_description
1 polymer ?
#
loop_
_entity_poly.entity_id
_entity_poly.type
_entity_poly.pdbx_seq_one_letter_code
_entity_poly.pdbx_strand_id
1 'polypeptide(L)'
;DGWPLEADGSGSSLELIDVNSDNNIGSHWAESVERGGTPGRKNDVAEGSVVINEFLASSDLGTADWIELYNRGDTERDISGWYLTDDAATLTEWIIPPNTVLQPGKSVFFDSLNFGISAEGEEVFLTRSDGLTVESRVAFGAQQADVTRGRYPDGSPSWSYYPANGTPGQLNEPPTTAAVIINEIMYHPAGNNDAEEFIEVYNVGSDEVDLTGWSIDGGIRYSFPEGETLAAGAYLVVAHNPDSVNAKYSLDDSLGPFDSRRLSNRGENLNLRDALGNVVDAVFYGDRGRWPRTADGEGASLELRSPKMDNALPEAWMMGSVVSEGTPGTVNQSDTNATA
;
A
#
# COMPACT_ATOMS: atom_id res chain seq x y z
N ASP A 1 -9.24 3.09 5.24
CA ASP A 1 -9.67 4.47 5.37
C ASP A 1 -8.51 5.47 5.34
N GLY A 2 -7.39 5.34 6.06
CA GLY A 2 -6.15 6.13 5.93
C GLY A 2 -6.22 7.65 6.19
N TRP A 3 -7.38 8.20 6.55
CA TRP A 3 -7.53 9.61 6.87
C TRP A 3 -7.22 9.89 8.34
N PRO A 4 -6.51 11.01 8.68
CA PRO A 4 -6.19 11.39 10.05
C PRO A 4 -7.44 11.63 10.89
N LEU A 5 -7.56 10.90 12.01
CA LEU A 5 -8.75 10.96 12.89
C LEU A 5 -8.80 12.21 13.75
N GLU A 6 -7.66 12.77 14.11
CA GLU A 6 -7.53 13.95 14.96
C GLU A 6 -8.05 15.23 14.29
N ALA A 7 -8.16 15.23 12.96
CA ALA A 7 -8.84 16.33 12.24
C ALA A 7 -10.36 16.32 12.43
N ASP A 8 -10.93 15.21 12.97
CA ASP A 8 -12.37 15.09 13.24
C ASP A 8 -12.74 15.60 14.64
N GLY A 9 -12.97 16.92 14.72
CA GLY A 9 -13.51 17.55 15.92
C GLY A 9 -12.49 17.95 16.99
N SER A 10 -11.21 17.64 16.87
CA SER A 10 -10.16 18.04 17.81
C SER A 10 -9.70 19.50 17.59
N GLY A 11 -10.05 20.10 16.46
CA GLY A 11 -9.69 21.47 16.06
C GLY A 11 -8.46 21.55 15.16
N SER A 12 -7.87 20.42 14.77
CA SER A 12 -6.86 20.35 13.72
C SER A 12 -7.52 20.39 12.34
N SER A 13 -6.79 20.89 11.33
CA SER A 13 -7.18 20.78 9.92
C SER A 13 -6.50 19.58 9.26
N LEU A 14 -7.04 19.09 8.14
CA LEU A 14 -6.33 18.20 7.25
C LEU A 14 -5.37 19.03 6.41
N GLU A 15 -4.10 18.67 6.43
CA GLU A 15 -3.04 19.30 5.66
C GLU A 15 -2.33 18.27 4.77
N LEU A 16 -2.17 18.60 3.48
CA LEU A 16 -1.45 17.74 2.55
C LEU A 16 0.03 17.71 2.93
N ILE A 17 0.58 16.51 3.12
CA ILE A 17 1.96 16.31 3.59
C ILE A 17 2.96 16.80 2.54
N ASP A 18 2.74 16.48 1.27
CA ASP A 18 3.54 16.96 0.14
C ASP A 18 2.60 17.47 -0.97
N VAL A 19 2.86 18.67 -1.47
CA VAL A 19 2.08 19.31 -2.54
C VAL A 19 2.09 18.56 -3.87
N ASN A 20 3.04 17.66 -4.06
CA ASN A 20 3.15 16.80 -5.24
C ASN A 20 2.46 15.46 -5.06
N SER A 21 1.98 15.14 -3.86
CA SER A 21 1.26 13.90 -3.56
C SER A 21 -0.14 13.90 -4.17
N ASP A 22 -0.66 12.71 -4.48
CA ASP A 22 -2.06 12.55 -4.87
C ASP A 22 -2.97 12.86 -3.67
N ASN A 23 -3.74 13.94 -3.77
CA ASN A 23 -4.62 14.42 -2.73
C ASN A 23 -5.93 13.63 -2.59
N ASN A 24 -6.15 12.59 -3.40
CA ASN A 24 -7.26 11.66 -3.25
C ASN A 24 -6.97 10.54 -2.25
N ILE A 25 -5.71 10.40 -1.83
CA ILE A 25 -5.25 9.32 -0.94
C ILE A 25 -5.19 9.85 0.50
N GLY A 26 -5.96 9.24 1.42
CA GLY A 26 -6.05 9.68 2.81
C GLY A 26 -4.71 9.69 3.56
N SER A 27 -3.82 8.74 3.28
CA SER A 27 -2.47 8.67 3.87
C SER A 27 -1.51 9.77 3.42
N HIS A 28 -1.87 10.57 2.41
CA HIS A 28 -1.11 11.75 1.99
C HIS A 28 -1.50 13.01 2.77
N TRP A 29 -2.46 12.90 3.68
CA TRP A 29 -2.91 13.97 4.55
C TRP A 29 -2.51 13.67 5.99
N ALA A 30 -2.21 14.72 6.75
CA ALA A 30 -2.00 14.66 8.19
C ALA A 30 -2.85 15.73 8.88
N GLU A 31 -3.05 15.58 10.18
CA GLU A 31 -3.56 16.67 10.98
C GLU A 31 -2.54 17.82 11.09
N SER A 32 -3.02 19.03 11.16
CA SER A 32 -2.17 20.19 11.47
C SER A 32 -1.66 20.14 12.90
N VAL A 33 -0.41 20.54 13.12
CA VAL A 33 0.15 20.72 14.47
C VAL A 33 -0.57 21.83 15.20
N GLU A 34 -0.89 22.93 14.51
CA GLU A 34 -1.63 24.03 15.10
C GLU A 34 -3.15 23.79 15.02
N ARG A 35 -3.85 24.00 16.12
CA ARG A 35 -5.31 24.06 16.10
C ARG A 35 -5.78 25.20 15.18
N GLY A 36 -6.67 24.86 14.25
CA GLY A 36 -7.14 25.80 13.23
C GLY A 36 -6.34 25.78 11.94
N GLY A 37 -5.28 24.95 11.87
CA GLY A 37 -4.48 24.76 10.66
C GLY A 37 -3.54 25.92 10.33
N THR A 38 -3.00 25.88 9.13
CA THR A 38 -2.02 26.86 8.62
C THR A 38 -2.53 27.67 7.40
N PRO A 39 -3.73 28.28 7.45
CA PRO A 39 -4.31 28.99 6.30
C PRO A 39 -3.38 30.12 5.82
N GLY A 40 -3.03 30.09 4.52
CA GLY A 40 -2.16 31.09 3.89
C GLY A 40 -0.67 30.93 4.19
N ARG A 41 -0.25 29.84 4.84
CA ARG A 41 1.15 29.46 5.09
C ARG A 41 1.40 28.06 4.53
N LYS A 42 2.69 27.64 4.48
CA LYS A 42 3.06 26.24 4.22
C LYS A 42 2.43 25.36 5.31
N ASN A 43 1.89 24.23 4.91
CA ASN A 43 1.39 23.22 5.83
C ASN A 43 2.45 22.83 6.86
N ASP A 44 2.04 22.73 8.10
CA ASP A 44 2.86 22.28 9.23
C ASP A 44 2.24 20.99 9.79
N VAL A 45 2.56 19.89 9.13
CA VAL A 45 2.06 18.58 9.48
C VAL A 45 2.81 17.99 10.67
N ALA A 46 2.12 17.17 11.44
CA ALA A 46 2.56 16.66 12.74
C ALA A 46 3.87 15.86 12.75
N GLU A 47 4.36 15.42 11.59
CA GLU A 47 5.71 14.86 11.51
C GLU A 47 6.73 15.95 11.22
N GLY A 48 7.75 16.04 12.07
CA GLY A 48 8.85 16.99 11.94
C GLY A 48 9.74 16.77 10.72
N SER A 49 10.85 17.47 10.67
CA SER A 49 11.85 17.32 9.59
C SER A 49 12.67 16.04 9.71
N VAL A 50 12.74 15.42 10.89
CA VAL A 50 13.39 14.13 11.11
C VAL A 50 12.33 13.10 11.41
N VAL A 51 12.30 12.03 10.65
CA VAL A 51 11.27 10.99 10.77
C VAL A 51 11.90 9.63 11.02
N ILE A 52 11.15 8.76 11.69
CA ILE A 52 11.44 7.32 11.71
C ILE A 52 11.24 6.81 10.29
N ASN A 53 12.31 6.30 9.68
CA ASN A 53 12.36 5.96 8.26
C ASN A 53 12.30 4.47 7.99
N GLU A 54 13.00 3.68 8.78
CA GLU A 54 13.04 2.22 8.68
C GLU A 54 13.26 1.61 10.06
N PHE A 55 12.75 0.40 10.27
CA PHE A 55 13.02 -0.35 11.52
C PHE A 55 12.94 -1.86 11.29
N LEU A 56 13.66 -2.60 12.13
CA LEU A 56 13.60 -4.06 12.27
C LEU A 56 13.11 -4.39 13.67
N ALA A 57 12.02 -5.14 13.78
CA ALA A 57 11.39 -5.52 15.05
C ALA A 57 11.56 -7.01 15.39
N SER A 58 12.15 -7.80 14.51
CA SER A 58 12.36 -9.24 14.73
C SER A 58 13.39 -9.79 13.77
N SER A 59 14.27 -10.66 14.26
CA SER A 59 15.23 -11.37 13.42
C SER A 59 15.49 -12.79 13.91
N ASP A 60 15.33 -13.77 13.01
CA ASP A 60 15.75 -15.16 13.21
C ASP A 60 17.26 -15.33 12.99
N LEU A 61 17.90 -14.36 12.31
CA LEU A 61 19.35 -14.35 12.05
C LEU A 61 20.16 -13.80 13.22
N GLY A 62 19.49 -13.35 14.30
CA GLY A 62 20.13 -12.83 15.50
C GLY A 62 20.61 -11.39 15.36
N THR A 63 20.12 -10.66 14.40
CA THR A 63 20.29 -9.20 14.30
C THR A 63 19.50 -8.52 15.45
N ALA A 64 20.09 -7.57 16.14
CA ALA A 64 19.37 -6.77 17.12
C ALA A 64 18.33 -5.90 16.45
N ASP A 65 17.26 -5.55 17.17
CA ASP A 65 16.30 -4.56 16.73
C ASP A 65 16.98 -3.22 16.48
N TRP A 66 16.53 -2.49 15.49
CA TRP A 66 17.10 -1.20 15.14
C TRP A 66 16.06 -0.25 14.56
N ILE A 67 16.36 1.04 14.67
CA ILE A 67 15.56 2.14 14.14
C ILE A 67 16.46 3.04 13.32
N GLU A 68 16.00 3.39 12.13
CA GLU A 68 16.62 4.41 11.29
C GLU A 68 15.82 5.71 11.30
N LEU A 69 16.54 6.83 11.39
CA LEU A 69 16.00 8.17 11.27
C LEU A 69 16.48 8.81 9.97
N TYR A 70 15.62 9.57 9.32
CA TYR A 70 15.90 10.28 8.07
C TYR A 70 15.55 11.77 8.20
N ASN A 71 16.43 12.65 7.72
CA ASN A 71 16.16 14.08 7.64
C ASN A 71 15.55 14.43 6.27
N ARG A 72 14.24 14.57 6.22
CA ARG A 72 13.50 14.99 5.03
C ARG A 72 13.44 16.52 4.86
N GLY A 73 13.99 17.27 5.81
CA GLY A 73 14.10 18.74 5.75
C GLY A 73 15.20 19.22 4.80
N ASP A 74 15.25 20.51 4.59
CA ASP A 74 16.23 21.20 3.73
C ASP A 74 17.44 21.75 4.49
N THR A 75 17.46 21.57 5.80
CA THR A 75 18.54 22.03 6.70
C THR A 75 19.08 20.88 7.54
N GLU A 76 20.36 21.00 7.91
CA GLU A 76 21.00 20.13 8.88
C GLU A 76 20.24 20.13 10.21
N ARG A 77 20.17 18.97 10.87
CA ARG A 77 19.56 18.80 12.18
C ARG A 77 20.53 18.14 13.15
N ASP A 78 20.82 18.83 14.25
CA ASP A 78 21.48 18.22 15.40
C ASP A 78 20.39 17.53 16.25
N ILE A 79 20.41 16.20 16.24
CA ILE A 79 19.48 15.35 16.98
C ILE A 79 20.10 14.77 18.25
N SER A 80 21.28 15.28 18.64
CA SER A 80 21.96 14.91 19.88
C SER A 80 21.05 15.13 21.09
N GLY A 81 20.94 14.11 21.96
CA GLY A 81 20.10 14.19 23.15
C GLY A 81 18.59 14.14 22.89
N TRP A 82 18.17 13.84 21.67
CA TRP A 82 16.78 13.43 21.41
C TRP A 82 16.56 12.01 21.94
N TYR A 83 15.34 11.54 21.94
CA TYR A 83 14.97 10.27 22.54
C TYR A 83 14.22 9.38 21.58
N LEU A 84 14.46 8.06 21.71
CA LEU A 84 13.63 7.01 21.14
C LEU A 84 12.98 6.19 22.26
N THR A 85 11.75 5.73 22.05
CA THR A 85 11.01 4.89 22.99
C THR A 85 9.88 4.14 22.30
N ASP A 86 9.48 3.00 22.86
CA ASP A 86 8.27 2.25 22.56
C ASP A 86 7.14 2.52 23.59
N ASP A 87 7.41 3.33 24.62
CA ASP A 87 6.45 3.63 25.69
C ASP A 87 5.95 5.08 25.61
N ALA A 88 4.68 5.26 25.21
CA ALA A 88 4.01 6.56 25.16
C ALA A 88 3.95 7.28 26.52
N ALA A 89 4.09 6.55 27.66
CA ALA A 89 4.13 7.13 28.98
C ALA A 89 5.53 7.62 29.39
N THR A 90 6.58 7.15 28.70
CA THR A 90 7.99 7.45 29.00
C THR A 90 8.75 7.90 27.77
N LEU A 91 8.48 9.11 27.27
CA LEU A 91 9.03 9.65 26.02
C LEU A 91 10.56 9.86 26.01
N THR A 92 11.30 9.51 27.08
CA THR A 92 12.72 9.81 27.26
C THR A 92 13.56 8.58 27.61
N GLU A 93 13.24 7.42 27.04
CA GLU A 93 13.81 6.15 27.44
C GLU A 93 15.25 5.94 26.96
N TRP A 94 15.50 6.11 25.66
CA TRP A 94 16.81 5.96 25.05
C TRP A 94 17.29 7.27 24.45
N ILE A 95 18.50 7.69 24.79
CA ILE A 95 19.08 9.00 24.39
C ILE A 95 19.96 8.83 23.17
N ILE A 96 19.66 9.58 22.10
CA ILE A 96 20.54 9.67 20.93
C ILE A 96 21.90 10.23 21.32
N PRO A 97 23.01 9.56 20.92
CA PRO A 97 24.36 9.94 21.31
C PRO A 97 24.74 11.40 20.94
N PRO A 98 25.68 12.03 21.68
CA PRO A 98 26.15 13.35 21.35
C PRO A 98 26.90 13.39 20.00
N ASN A 99 26.88 14.56 19.33
CA ASN A 99 27.44 14.79 18.00
C ASN A 99 26.75 14.01 16.87
N THR A 100 25.46 13.69 17.03
CA THR A 100 24.63 13.10 16.00
C THR A 100 23.97 14.21 15.19
N VAL A 101 24.59 14.55 14.07
CA VAL A 101 24.13 15.61 13.16
C VAL A 101 23.69 14.99 11.85
N LEU A 102 22.44 15.22 11.48
CA LEU A 102 21.81 14.60 10.33
C LEU A 102 21.63 15.62 9.19
N GLN A 103 22.39 15.44 8.11
CA GLN A 103 22.33 16.29 6.93
C GLN A 103 21.01 16.10 6.17
N PRO A 104 20.54 17.09 5.39
CA PRO A 104 19.38 16.94 4.52
C PRO A 104 19.51 15.73 3.60
N GLY A 105 18.45 14.92 3.51
CA GLY A 105 18.39 13.73 2.67
C GLY A 105 19.34 12.61 3.11
N LYS A 106 19.70 12.57 4.40
CA LYS A 106 20.54 11.50 4.98
C LYS A 106 19.82 10.80 6.11
N SER A 107 20.24 9.55 6.34
CA SER A 107 19.76 8.70 7.42
C SER A 107 20.87 8.37 8.41
N VAL A 108 20.45 7.94 9.58
CA VAL A 108 21.28 7.32 10.64
C VAL A 108 20.47 6.24 11.32
N PHE A 109 21.04 5.07 11.55
CA PHE A 109 20.37 4.00 12.28
C PHE A 109 21.03 3.73 13.64
N PHE A 110 20.25 3.13 14.54
CA PHE A 110 20.63 2.79 15.91
C PHE A 110 20.20 1.36 16.22
N ASP A 111 21.16 0.50 16.52
CA ASP A 111 21.00 -0.92 16.85
C ASP A 111 21.31 -1.25 18.33
N SER A 112 21.67 -0.25 19.10
CA SER A 112 22.07 -0.40 20.50
C SER A 112 21.03 0.22 21.45
N LEU A 113 19.75 -0.03 21.14
CA LEU A 113 18.61 0.43 21.94
C LEU A 113 18.60 -0.29 23.30
N ASN A 114 18.08 0.35 24.35
CA ASN A 114 17.88 -0.27 25.67
C ASN A 114 16.47 -0.85 25.86
N PHE A 115 15.67 -0.81 24.80
CA PHE A 115 14.36 -1.45 24.68
C PHE A 115 14.32 -2.33 23.41
N GLY A 116 13.39 -3.26 23.35
CA GLY A 116 13.14 -4.10 22.18
C GLY A 116 11.91 -3.63 21.46
N ILE A 117 11.86 -3.81 20.13
CA ILE A 117 10.70 -3.48 19.31
C ILE A 117 9.85 -4.75 19.18
N SER A 118 8.56 -4.67 19.57
CA SER A 118 7.67 -5.84 19.59
C SER A 118 7.35 -6.36 18.18
N ALA A 119 7.67 -7.62 17.92
CA ALA A 119 7.26 -8.29 16.68
C ALA A 119 5.73 -8.38 16.49
N GLU A 120 4.96 -8.35 17.57
CA GLU A 120 3.48 -8.39 17.54
C GLU A 120 2.85 -7.04 17.16
N GLY A 121 3.66 -5.98 17.10
CA GLY A 121 3.24 -4.63 16.80
C GLY A 121 3.15 -3.73 18.04
N GLU A 122 3.45 -2.46 17.84
CA GLU A 122 3.42 -1.42 18.87
C GLU A 122 3.51 -0.01 18.24
N GLU A 123 3.80 1.00 19.05
CA GLU A 123 4.16 2.36 18.63
C GLU A 123 5.60 2.68 19.03
N VAL A 124 6.33 3.35 18.13
CA VAL A 124 7.66 3.90 18.40
C VAL A 124 7.64 5.41 18.20
N PHE A 125 8.28 6.13 19.13
CA PHE A 125 8.31 7.59 19.15
C PHE A 125 9.73 8.10 19.04
N LEU A 126 9.92 9.17 18.27
CA LEU A 126 11.08 10.04 18.27
C LEU A 126 10.70 11.35 18.96
N THR A 127 11.34 11.66 20.08
CA THR A 127 11.04 12.84 20.89
C THR A 127 12.25 13.79 20.92
N ARG A 128 12.00 15.08 20.84
CA ARG A 128 13.06 16.11 20.91
C ARG A 128 13.72 16.13 22.29
N SER A 129 14.87 16.80 22.39
CA SER A 129 15.65 16.94 23.62
C SER A 129 14.93 17.63 24.79
N ASP A 130 13.79 18.28 24.53
CA ASP A 130 12.92 18.81 25.59
C ASP A 130 12.16 17.70 26.36
N GLY A 131 12.17 16.46 25.84
CA GLY A 131 11.50 15.31 26.42
C GLY A 131 9.97 15.37 26.33
N LEU A 132 9.40 16.27 25.54
CA LEU A 132 7.97 16.55 25.45
C LEU A 132 7.45 16.57 24.02
N THR A 133 8.23 17.13 23.09
CA THR A 133 7.81 17.31 21.70
C THR A 133 8.11 16.05 20.89
N VAL A 134 7.06 15.31 20.51
CA VAL A 134 7.18 14.18 19.58
C VAL A 134 7.42 14.73 18.17
N GLU A 135 8.56 14.37 17.60
CA GLU A 135 8.99 14.77 16.24
C GLU A 135 8.45 13.82 15.18
N SER A 136 8.43 12.53 15.48
CA SER A 136 7.91 11.48 14.61
C SER A 136 7.40 10.31 15.43
N ARG A 137 6.39 9.62 14.92
CA ARG A 137 5.90 8.36 15.51
C ARG A 137 5.51 7.39 14.40
N VAL A 138 5.56 6.11 14.70
CA VAL A 138 5.05 5.05 13.84
C VAL A 138 4.29 4.03 14.68
N ALA A 139 3.05 3.72 14.29
CA ALA A 139 2.30 2.60 14.80
C ALA A 139 2.31 1.47 13.76
N PHE A 140 2.47 0.22 14.20
CA PHE A 140 2.53 -0.92 13.31
C PHE A 140 1.96 -2.17 13.98
N GLY A 141 1.47 -3.10 13.15
CA GLY A 141 1.03 -4.43 13.57
C GLY A 141 2.17 -5.44 13.51
N ALA A 142 1.81 -6.74 13.53
CA ALA A 142 2.78 -7.83 13.49
C ALA A 142 3.80 -7.70 12.35
N GLN A 143 5.07 -7.98 12.66
CA GLN A 143 6.19 -7.94 11.74
C GLN A 143 6.73 -9.35 11.49
N GLN A 144 7.18 -9.61 10.27
CA GLN A 144 7.85 -10.86 9.92
C GLN A 144 9.33 -10.79 10.32
N ALA A 145 9.90 -11.92 10.74
CA ALA A 145 11.32 -12.00 11.05
C ALA A 145 12.19 -11.71 9.81
N ASP A 146 13.28 -11.01 10.01
CA ASP A 146 14.25 -10.58 8.98
C ASP A 146 13.64 -9.69 7.87
N VAL A 147 12.47 -9.10 8.13
CA VAL A 147 11.81 -8.15 7.23
C VAL A 147 11.72 -6.81 7.94
N THR A 148 12.31 -5.77 7.36
CA THR A 148 12.15 -4.41 7.85
C THR A 148 10.92 -3.76 7.26
N ARG A 149 10.45 -2.74 7.95
CA ARG A 149 9.44 -1.83 7.43
C ARG A 149 10.06 -0.46 7.26
N GLY A 150 10.17 0.00 6.03
CA GLY A 150 10.80 1.27 5.67
C GLY A 150 9.92 2.14 4.79
N ARG A 151 10.16 3.44 4.82
CA ARG A 151 9.45 4.41 3.97
C ARG A 151 10.00 4.39 2.56
N TYR A 152 9.12 4.40 1.57
CA TYR A 152 9.54 4.60 0.19
C TYR A 152 8.64 5.59 -0.54
N PRO A 153 9.23 6.62 -1.17
CA PRO A 153 10.62 7.09 -0.97
C PRO A 153 10.93 7.47 0.48
N ASP A 154 12.24 7.56 0.84
CA ASP A 154 12.64 7.96 2.19
C ASP A 154 11.93 9.22 2.67
N GLY A 155 11.51 9.22 3.92
CA GLY A 155 10.79 10.32 4.55
C GLY A 155 9.36 10.54 4.07
N SER A 156 8.86 9.73 3.12
CA SER A 156 7.46 9.78 2.67
C SER A 156 6.51 9.16 3.69
N PRO A 157 5.19 9.37 3.58
CA PRO A 157 4.22 8.69 4.44
C PRO A 157 4.00 7.21 4.05
N SER A 158 4.43 6.81 2.86
CA SER A 158 4.24 5.45 2.34
C SER A 158 5.26 4.48 2.91
N TRP A 159 4.79 3.29 3.32
CA TRP A 159 5.61 2.24 3.92
C TRP A 159 5.66 1.01 3.02
N SER A 160 6.83 0.38 2.99
CA SER A 160 7.10 -0.87 2.26
C SER A 160 7.85 -1.85 3.17
N TYR A 161 7.87 -3.11 2.77
CA TYR A 161 8.57 -4.18 3.48
C TYR A 161 9.79 -4.61 2.68
N TYR A 162 10.93 -4.78 3.37
CA TYR A 162 12.21 -5.13 2.76
C TYR A 162 12.76 -6.40 3.42
N PRO A 163 12.97 -7.48 2.64
CA PRO A 163 13.58 -8.71 3.17
C PRO A 163 15.08 -8.52 3.45
N ALA A 164 15.66 -9.51 4.11
CA ALA A 164 17.10 -9.58 4.43
C ALA A 164 17.64 -8.41 5.26
N ASN A 165 16.85 -7.96 6.26
CA ASN A 165 17.20 -6.89 7.21
C ASN A 165 17.29 -5.48 6.61
N GLY A 166 16.65 -5.25 5.49
CA GLY A 166 16.48 -3.92 4.91
C GLY A 166 17.76 -3.21 4.49
N THR A 167 17.78 -1.88 4.66
CA THR A 167 18.84 -0.99 4.14
C THR A 167 19.43 -0.06 5.21
N PRO A 168 19.82 -0.54 6.42
CA PRO A 168 20.24 0.33 7.51
C PRO A 168 21.42 1.25 7.14
N GLY A 169 21.22 2.55 7.29
CA GLY A 169 22.20 3.58 6.95
C GLY A 169 22.33 3.88 5.46
N GLN A 170 21.44 3.32 4.63
CA GLN A 170 21.36 3.60 3.20
C GLN A 170 19.97 4.17 2.88
N LEU A 171 19.80 4.73 1.68
CA LEU A 171 18.47 5.09 1.19
C LEU A 171 17.70 3.83 0.80
N ASN A 172 16.40 3.82 1.06
CA ASN A 172 15.52 2.74 0.67
C ASN A 172 15.38 2.70 -0.86
N GLU A 173 15.57 1.53 -1.44
CA GLU A 173 15.31 1.30 -2.85
C GLU A 173 13.80 1.02 -3.08
N PRO A 174 13.30 1.15 -4.33
CA PRO A 174 11.94 0.70 -4.61
C PRO A 174 11.76 -0.75 -4.16
N PRO A 175 10.65 -1.10 -3.46
CA PRO A 175 10.39 -2.50 -3.14
C PRO A 175 10.34 -3.30 -4.44
N THR A 176 11.02 -4.44 -4.46
CA THR A 176 10.98 -5.34 -5.62
C THR A 176 9.62 -6.04 -5.61
N THR A 177 8.75 -5.67 -6.54
CA THR A 177 7.46 -6.33 -6.75
C THR A 177 7.48 -7.11 -8.04
N ALA A 178 6.75 -8.23 -8.07
CA ALA A 178 6.55 -8.97 -9.31
C ALA A 178 5.65 -8.16 -10.26
N ALA A 179 5.82 -8.39 -11.56
CA ALA A 179 5.05 -7.69 -12.60
C ALA A 179 3.67 -8.33 -12.80
N VAL A 180 2.81 -8.29 -11.77
CA VAL A 180 1.42 -8.78 -11.81
C VAL A 180 0.48 -7.61 -11.61
N ILE A 181 -0.53 -7.49 -12.47
CA ILE A 181 -1.48 -6.38 -12.44
C ILE A 181 -2.92 -6.88 -12.37
N ILE A 182 -3.83 -6.07 -11.87
CA ILE A 182 -5.28 -6.26 -11.98
C ILE A 182 -5.67 -5.86 -13.41
N ASN A 183 -6.19 -6.82 -14.16
CA ASN A 183 -6.41 -6.74 -15.60
C ASN A 183 -7.89 -6.63 -16.00
N GLU A 184 -8.79 -7.30 -15.27
CA GLU A 184 -10.22 -7.26 -15.53
C GLU A 184 -11.01 -7.29 -14.22
N ILE A 185 -12.14 -6.57 -14.17
CA ILE A 185 -13.01 -6.51 -12.98
C ILE A 185 -14.46 -6.60 -13.43
N MET A 186 -15.15 -7.65 -13.02
CA MET A 186 -16.61 -7.79 -13.15
C MET A 186 -17.24 -7.47 -11.79
N TYR A 187 -17.57 -6.21 -11.56
CA TYR A 187 -18.11 -5.76 -10.27
C TYR A 187 -19.62 -5.66 -10.24
N HIS A 188 -20.30 -5.61 -11.39
CA HIS A 188 -21.75 -5.49 -11.49
C HIS A 188 -22.28 -6.30 -12.67
N PRO A 189 -22.36 -7.63 -12.55
CA PRO A 189 -22.87 -8.52 -13.60
C PRO A 189 -24.32 -8.20 -13.97
N ALA A 190 -24.74 -8.59 -15.17
CA ALA A 190 -26.11 -8.43 -15.62
C ALA A 190 -27.11 -9.06 -14.66
N GLY A 191 -28.21 -8.36 -14.41
CA GLY A 191 -29.28 -8.86 -13.54
C GLY A 191 -28.92 -8.90 -12.04
N ASN A 192 -27.87 -8.22 -11.63
CA ASN A 192 -27.35 -8.22 -10.25
C ASN A 192 -27.02 -9.64 -9.74
N ASN A 193 -26.43 -10.47 -10.59
CA ASN A 193 -26.01 -11.82 -10.22
C ASN A 193 -24.60 -11.79 -9.59
N ASP A 194 -24.50 -11.40 -8.34
CA ASP A 194 -23.21 -11.28 -7.63
C ASP A 194 -22.37 -12.58 -7.68
N ALA A 195 -22.98 -13.75 -7.94
CA ALA A 195 -22.23 -15.00 -8.10
C ALA A 195 -21.29 -15.01 -9.34
N GLU A 196 -21.45 -14.05 -10.24
CA GLU A 196 -20.63 -13.90 -11.43
C GLU A 196 -19.58 -12.79 -11.29
N GLU A 197 -19.43 -12.17 -10.11
CA GLU A 197 -18.36 -11.21 -9.82
C GLU A 197 -17.00 -11.89 -9.84
N PHE A 198 -16.00 -11.21 -10.43
CA PHE A 198 -14.63 -11.67 -10.43
C PHE A 198 -13.62 -10.52 -10.56
N ILE A 199 -12.40 -10.82 -10.16
CA ILE A 199 -11.19 -10.03 -10.42
C ILE A 199 -10.23 -10.93 -11.17
N GLU A 200 -9.64 -10.43 -12.25
CA GLU A 200 -8.57 -11.12 -12.95
C GLU A 200 -7.25 -10.42 -12.73
N VAL A 201 -6.21 -11.19 -12.45
CA VAL A 201 -4.82 -10.73 -12.43
C VAL A 201 -4.06 -11.29 -13.62
N TYR A 202 -3.10 -10.51 -14.12
CA TYR A 202 -2.28 -10.84 -15.28
C TYR A 202 -0.80 -10.66 -14.97
N ASN A 203 0.01 -11.69 -15.25
CA ASN A 203 1.45 -11.59 -15.15
C ASN A 203 2.04 -10.98 -16.42
N VAL A 204 2.39 -9.69 -16.38
CA VAL A 204 3.00 -8.97 -17.51
C VAL A 204 4.53 -9.19 -17.60
N GLY A 205 5.11 -9.90 -16.63
CA GLY A 205 6.53 -10.21 -16.56
C GLY A 205 6.95 -11.33 -17.49
N SER A 206 8.26 -11.62 -17.48
CA SER A 206 8.89 -12.68 -18.26
C SER A 206 9.06 -14.01 -17.49
N ASP A 207 8.81 -13.98 -16.19
CA ASP A 207 9.04 -15.11 -15.28
C ASP A 207 7.75 -15.53 -14.59
N GLU A 208 7.68 -16.81 -14.19
CA GLU A 208 6.60 -17.31 -13.35
C GLU A 208 6.68 -16.65 -11.97
N VAL A 209 5.52 -16.30 -11.40
CA VAL A 209 5.39 -15.70 -10.07
C VAL A 209 4.74 -16.69 -9.12
N ASP A 210 5.38 -16.98 -7.98
CA ASP A 210 4.78 -17.68 -6.86
C ASP A 210 3.86 -16.71 -6.11
N LEU A 211 2.56 -17.05 -6.07
CA LEU A 211 1.53 -16.26 -5.39
C LEU A 211 1.26 -16.74 -3.95
N THR A 212 2.06 -17.69 -3.43
CA THR A 212 1.94 -18.15 -2.04
C THR A 212 1.99 -16.96 -1.08
N GLY A 213 0.96 -16.83 -0.23
CA GLY A 213 0.88 -15.74 0.75
C GLY A 213 0.46 -14.38 0.18
N TRP A 214 0.26 -14.27 -1.13
CA TRP A 214 -0.32 -13.06 -1.72
C TRP A 214 -1.77 -12.88 -1.33
N SER A 215 -2.28 -11.67 -1.50
CA SER A 215 -3.68 -11.35 -1.17
C SER A 215 -4.24 -10.23 -2.05
N ILE A 216 -5.57 -10.22 -2.14
CA ILE A 216 -6.34 -9.06 -2.62
C ILE A 216 -7.09 -8.50 -1.41
N ASP A 217 -6.96 -7.18 -1.14
CA ASP A 217 -7.67 -6.49 -0.08
C ASP A 217 -8.32 -5.18 -0.55
N GLY A 218 -8.99 -4.50 0.38
CA GLY A 218 -9.78 -3.30 0.11
C GLY A 218 -11.27 -3.61 0.17
N GLY A 219 -11.93 -3.61 -0.98
CA GLY A 219 -13.36 -3.92 -1.07
C GLY A 219 -13.72 -5.35 -0.71
N ILE A 220 -12.93 -6.30 -1.18
CA ILE A 220 -13.03 -7.72 -0.85
C ILE A 220 -11.79 -8.18 -0.07
N ARG A 221 -11.78 -9.43 0.38
CA ARG A 221 -10.57 -10.10 0.89
C ARG A 221 -10.44 -11.47 0.26
N TYR A 222 -9.25 -11.73 -0.27
CA TYR A 222 -8.87 -13.02 -0.78
C TYR A 222 -7.40 -13.28 -0.47
N SER A 223 -7.05 -14.50 -0.07
CA SER A 223 -5.67 -14.94 0.10
C SER A 223 -5.40 -16.07 -0.88
N PHE A 224 -4.34 -15.94 -1.66
CA PHE A 224 -3.93 -17.00 -2.60
C PHE A 224 -3.44 -18.23 -1.83
N PRO A 225 -3.80 -19.44 -2.27
CA PRO A 225 -3.40 -20.66 -1.58
C PRO A 225 -1.88 -20.92 -1.69
N GLU A 226 -1.38 -21.76 -0.79
CA GLU A 226 0.01 -22.22 -0.84
C GLU A 226 0.28 -23.03 -2.12
N GLY A 227 1.36 -22.72 -2.79
CA GLY A 227 1.78 -23.37 -4.04
C GLY A 227 1.08 -22.86 -5.30
N GLU A 228 0.23 -21.82 -5.18
CA GLU A 228 -0.35 -21.18 -6.35
C GLU A 228 0.71 -20.40 -7.12
N THR A 229 0.77 -20.59 -8.45
CA THR A 229 1.73 -19.90 -9.32
C THR A 229 1.04 -19.28 -10.53
N LEU A 230 1.61 -18.20 -11.06
CA LEU A 230 1.12 -17.52 -12.25
C LEU A 230 2.25 -17.42 -13.29
N ALA A 231 2.16 -18.24 -14.33
CA ALA A 231 3.16 -18.26 -15.38
C ALA A 231 3.28 -16.92 -16.11
N ALA A 232 4.44 -16.65 -16.71
CA ALA A 232 4.65 -15.46 -17.54
C ALA A 232 3.59 -15.35 -18.65
N GLY A 233 2.94 -14.20 -18.75
CA GLY A 233 1.89 -13.94 -19.74
C GLY A 233 0.58 -14.68 -19.49
N ALA A 234 0.38 -15.27 -18.31
CA ALA A 234 -0.85 -15.96 -17.93
C ALA A 234 -1.82 -15.04 -17.17
N TYR A 235 -3.10 -15.41 -17.24
CA TYR A 235 -4.21 -14.79 -16.52
C TYR A 235 -4.68 -15.73 -15.41
N LEU A 236 -5.16 -15.16 -14.30
CA LEU A 236 -5.73 -15.92 -13.20
C LEU A 236 -6.96 -15.19 -12.64
N VAL A 237 -8.07 -15.90 -12.61
CA VAL A 237 -9.37 -15.36 -12.19
C VAL A 237 -9.64 -15.72 -10.73
N VAL A 238 -9.99 -14.72 -9.93
CA VAL A 238 -10.49 -14.88 -8.56
C VAL A 238 -11.95 -14.49 -8.53
N ALA A 239 -12.83 -15.44 -8.25
CA ALA A 239 -14.27 -15.32 -8.39
C ALA A 239 -14.99 -15.27 -7.02
N HIS A 240 -16.14 -14.57 -6.96
CA HIS A 240 -17.06 -14.67 -5.83
C HIS A 240 -17.63 -16.09 -5.71
N ASN A 241 -18.04 -16.67 -6.85
CA ASN A 241 -18.45 -18.06 -6.93
C ASN A 241 -17.77 -18.73 -8.13
N PRO A 242 -16.69 -19.50 -7.89
CA PRO A 242 -15.94 -20.17 -8.95
C PRO A 242 -16.80 -21.04 -9.87
N ASP A 243 -17.74 -21.82 -9.32
CA ASP A 243 -18.60 -22.69 -10.13
C ASP A 243 -19.46 -21.89 -11.13
N SER A 244 -19.98 -20.73 -10.70
CA SER A 244 -20.79 -19.85 -11.56
C SER A 244 -19.96 -19.22 -12.66
N VAL A 245 -18.77 -18.71 -12.32
CA VAL A 245 -17.86 -18.06 -13.26
C VAL A 245 -17.29 -19.08 -14.25
N ASN A 246 -16.86 -20.26 -13.79
CA ASN A 246 -16.36 -21.35 -14.64
C ASN A 246 -17.43 -21.83 -15.62
N ALA A 247 -18.66 -22.03 -15.14
CA ALA A 247 -19.76 -22.44 -16.01
C ALA A 247 -20.12 -21.40 -17.08
N LYS A 248 -20.09 -20.12 -16.74
CA LYS A 248 -20.43 -19.01 -17.64
C LYS A 248 -19.40 -18.81 -18.72
N TYR A 249 -18.11 -18.76 -18.34
CA TYR A 249 -17.02 -18.42 -19.24
C TYR A 249 -16.25 -19.63 -19.78
N SER A 250 -16.67 -20.84 -19.42
CA SER A 250 -16.01 -22.10 -19.80
C SER A 250 -14.55 -22.15 -19.33
N LEU A 251 -14.29 -21.68 -18.11
CA LEU A 251 -12.99 -21.79 -17.46
C LEU A 251 -12.88 -23.16 -16.79
N ASP A 252 -11.66 -23.68 -16.75
CA ASP A 252 -11.38 -24.95 -16.10
C ASP A 252 -11.19 -24.78 -14.58
N ASP A 253 -10.59 -23.66 -14.14
CA ASP A 253 -10.20 -23.47 -12.75
C ASP A 253 -10.03 -21.97 -12.41
N SER A 254 -11.08 -21.35 -11.90
CA SER A 254 -10.99 -20.06 -11.24
C SER A 254 -10.83 -20.23 -9.74
N LEU A 255 -10.03 -19.38 -9.12
CA LEU A 255 -9.84 -19.37 -7.68
C LEU A 255 -11.02 -18.71 -6.97
N GLY A 256 -11.08 -18.89 -5.64
CA GLY A 256 -12.12 -18.32 -4.80
C GLY A 256 -12.73 -19.36 -3.85
N PRO A 257 -13.87 -19.04 -3.19
CA PRO A 257 -14.49 -17.72 -3.22
C PRO A 257 -13.64 -16.68 -2.49
N PHE A 258 -13.73 -15.42 -2.88
CA PHE A 258 -13.31 -14.36 -1.98
C PHE A 258 -14.33 -14.25 -0.83
N ASP A 259 -14.02 -13.51 0.22
CA ASP A 259 -14.81 -13.49 1.46
C ASP A 259 -16.30 -13.13 1.20
N SER A 260 -17.12 -13.13 2.26
CA SER A 260 -18.55 -12.89 2.16
C SER A 260 -18.96 -11.50 1.64
N ARG A 261 -17.98 -10.64 1.33
CA ARG A 261 -18.20 -9.33 0.73
C ARG A 261 -18.43 -9.50 -0.76
N ARG A 262 -18.94 -8.44 -1.36
CA ARG A 262 -19.17 -8.30 -2.79
C ARG A 262 -18.41 -7.11 -3.29
N LEU A 263 -18.09 -7.12 -4.56
CA LEU A 263 -17.57 -5.94 -5.22
C LEU A 263 -18.62 -4.83 -5.20
N SER A 264 -18.21 -3.62 -4.86
CA SER A 264 -19.13 -2.50 -4.74
C SER A 264 -19.60 -2.02 -6.12
N ASN A 265 -20.93 -2.00 -6.35
CA ASN A 265 -21.50 -1.42 -7.58
C ASN A 265 -21.27 0.09 -7.70
N ARG A 266 -20.68 0.75 -6.70
CA ARG A 266 -20.38 2.20 -6.70
C ARG A 266 -18.90 2.51 -6.82
N GLY A 267 -18.08 1.48 -6.90
CA GLY A 267 -16.64 1.59 -6.89
C GLY A 267 -16.03 1.43 -5.51
N GLU A 268 -14.80 0.98 -5.49
CA GLU A 268 -14.00 0.77 -4.29
C GLU A 268 -12.53 0.56 -4.64
N ASN A 269 -11.68 0.52 -3.64
CA ASN A 269 -10.26 0.22 -3.80
C ASN A 269 -10.02 -1.29 -3.79
N LEU A 270 -9.18 -1.75 -4.71
CA LEU A 270 -8.64 -3.12 -4.73
C LEU A 270 -7.13 -3.02 -4.71
N ASN A 271 -6.48 -3.69 -3.77
CA ASN A 271 -5.03 -3.78 -3.69
C ASN A 271 -4.61 -5.24 -3.87
N LEU A 272 -3.73 -5.50 -4.81
CA LEU A 272 -2.99 -6.76 -4.91
C LEU A 272 -1.71 -6.62 -4.10
N ARG A 273 -1.50 -7.53 -3.14
CA ARG A 273 -0.33 -7.52 -2.26
C ARG A 273 0.49 -8.78 -2.42
N ASP A 274 1.82 -8.62 -2.33
CA ASP A 274 2.75 -9.74 -2.24
C ASP A 274 2.73 -10.41 -0.85
N ALA A 275 3.52 -11.47 -0.69
CA ALA A 275 3.61 -12.21 0.57
C ALA A 275 4.20 -11.39 1.73
N LEU A 276 4.91 -10.32 1.47
CA LEU A 276 5.42 -9.38 2.47
C LEU A 276 4.38 -8.31 2.85
N GLY A 277 3.30 -8.17 2.08
CA GLY A 277 2.27 -7.15 2.25
C GLY A 277 2.51 -5.87 1.45
N ASN A 278 3.54 -5.81 0.59
CA ASN A 278 3.73 -4.70 -0.32
C ASN A 278 2.60 -4.65 -1.34
N VAL A 279 2.13 -3.44 -1.66
CA VAL A 279 1.20 -3.24 -2.76
C VAL A 279 1.94 -3.44 -4.07
N VAL A 280 1.58 -4.49 -4.79
CA VAL A 280 2.09 -4.81 -6.12
C VAL A 280 1.34 -3.99 -7.16
N ASP A 281 0.03 -3.90 -6.99
CA ASP A 281 -0.88 -3.17 -7.88
C ASP A 281 -2.10 -2.67 -7.11
N ALA A 282 -2.68 -1.53 -7.51
CA ALA A 282 -3.86 -0.96 -6.87
C ALA A 282 -4.77 -0.25 -7.86
N VAL A 283 -6.07 -0.55 -7.78
CA VAL A 283 -7.09 0.06 -8.62
C VAL A 283 -8.23 0.58 -7.76
N PHE A 284 -8.53 1.87 -7.88
CA PHE A 284 -9.77 2.44 -7.33
C PHE A 284 -10.78 2.57 -8.47
N TYR A 285 -11.57 1.50 -8.73
CA TYR A 285 -12.57 1.54 -9.78
C TYR A 285 -13.85 2.28 -9.35
N GLY A 286 -14.63 2.75 -10.31
CA GLY A 286 -15.87 3.48 -10.06
C GLY A 286 -16.95 3.27 -11.12
N ASP A 287 -18.18 3.68 -10.78
CA ASP A 287 -19.39 3.63 -11.63
C ASP A 287 -19.67 4.95 -12.37
N ARG A 288 -18.89 6.00 -12.10
CA ARG A 288 -19.16 7.39 -12.54
C ARG A 288 -17.95 8.11 -13.11
N GLY A 289 -18.22 9.31 -13.61
CA GLY A 289 -17.17 10.19 -14.12
C GLY A 289 -16.61 9.69 -15.43
N ARG A 290 -15.32 9.36 -15.46
CA ARG A 290 -14.59 8.87 -16.63
C ARG A 290 -14.57 7.34 -16.75
N TRP A 291 -15.16 6.62 -15.79
CA TRP A 291 -15.27 5.17 -15.83
C TRP A 291 -16.30 4.70 -16.86
N PRO A 292 -16.10 3.54 -17.51
CA PRO A 292 -17.05 2.96 -18.49
C PRO A 292 -18.39 2.63 -17.85
N ARG A 293 -19.45 3.29 -18.27
CA ARG A 293 -20.80 3.15 -17.65
C ARG A 293 -21.48 1.81 -17.89
N THR A 294 -21.18 1.16 -19.00
CA THR A 294 -21.78 -0.14 -19.35
C THR A 294 -21.28 -1.29 -18.49
N ALA A 295 -20.21 -1.08 -17.73
CA ALA A 295 -19.78 -2.00 -16.69
C ALA A 295 -20.67 -1.94 -15.43
N ASP A 296 -21.56 -0.95 -15.33
CA ASP A 296 -22.50 -0.78 -14.23
C ASP A 296 -23.84 -1.49 -14.51
N GLY A 297 -23.86 -2.83 -14.43
CA GLY A 297 -25.06 -3.67 -14.49
C GLY A 297 -25.61 -4.01 -15.89
N GLU A 298 -24.94 -3.58 -16.97
CA GLU A 298 -25.31 -3.93 -18.33
C GLU A 298 -24.61 -5.21 -18.84
N GLY A 299 -23.81 -5.87 -17.99
CA GLY A 299 -23.17 -7.16 -18.26
C GLY A 299 -21.74 -7.04 -18.80
N ALA A 300 -21.20 -5.84 -19.01
CA ALA A 300 -19.80 -5.69 -19.39
C ALA A 300 -18.90 -5.66 -18.14
N SER A 301 -17.70 -6.22 -18.24
CA SER A 301 -16.63 -6.00 -17.27
C SER A 301 -15.89 -4.68 -17.52
N LEU A 302 -15.06 -4.27 -16.58
CA LEU A 302 -13.96 -3.33 -16.80
C LEU A 302 -12.74 -4.12 -17.31
N GLU A 303 -12.29 -3.83 -18.50
CA GLU A 303 -11.08 -4.42 -19.10
C GLU A 303 -9.98 -3.37 -19.24
N LEU A 304 -8.77 -3.71 -18.82
CA LEU A 304 -7.60 -2.84 -19.03
C LEU A 304 -7.27 -2.80 -20.54
N ARG A 305 -7.13 -1.60 -21.11
CA ARG A 305 -6.88 -1.39 -22.55
C ARG A 305 -5.54 -1.93 -22.99
N SER A 306 -4.55 -1.85 -22.15
CA SER A 306 -3.21 -2.36 -22.38
C SER A 306 -2.48 -2.52 -21.05
N PRO A 307 -1.72 -3.61 -20.86
CA PRO A 307 -0.95 -3.83 -19.65
C PRO A 307 0.21 -2.82 -19.46
N LYS A 308 0.43 -1.93 -20.43
CA LYS A 308 1.41 -0.84 -20.34
C LYS A 308 0.82 0.48 -19.84
N MET A 309 -0.48 0.55 -19.70
CA MET A 309 -1.15 1.74 -19.16
C MET A 309 -1.20 1.66 -17.64
N ASP A 310 -1.18 2.83 -17.01
CA ASP A 310 -1.40 2.96 -15.56
C ASP A 310 -2.87 2.65 -15.25
N ASN A 311 -3.13 1.46 -14.67
CA ASN A 311 -4.48 0.99 -14.36
C ASN A 311 -5.13 1.72 -13.16
N ALA A 312 -4.42 2.57 -12.45
CA ALA A 312 -5.01 3.48 -11.48
C ALA A 312 -5.85 4.59 -12.15
N LEU A 313 -5.67 4.80 -13.46
CA LEU A 313 -6.36 5.85 -14.22
C LEU A 313 -7.62 5.30 -14.92
N PRO A 314 -8.79 5.97 -14.79
CA PRO A 314 -10.02 5.54 -15.48
C PRO A 314 -9.88 5.40 -17.01
N GLU A 315 -9.01 6.21 -17.64
CA GLU A 315 -8.76 6.18 -19.07
C GLU A 315 -8.04 4.91 -19.56
N ALA A 316 -7.35 4.22 -18.65
CA ALA A 316 -6.72 2.95 -18.95
C ALA A 316 -7.75 1.82 -19.10
N TRP A 317 -8.98 2.03 -18.63
CA TRP A 317 -10.05 1.04 -18.66
C TRP A 317 -11.03 1.28 -19.80
N MET A 318 -11.62 0.21 -20.24
CA MET A 318 -12.75 0.21 -21.16
C MET A 318 -13.77 -0.82 -20.73
N MET A 319 -14.93 -0.76 -21.31
CA MET A 319 -15.92 -1.83 -21.17
C MET A 319 -15.51 -3.05 -21.98
N GLY A 320 -15.64 -4.20 -21.41
CA GLY A 320 -15.64 -5.47 -22.12
C GLY A 320 -16.86 -5.61 -23.04
N SER A 321 -16.93 -6.70 -23.75
CA SER A 321 -18.09 -6.98 -24.61
C SER A 321 -19.33 -7.24 -23.77
N VAL A 322 -20.43 -6.54 -24.05
CA VAL A 322 -21.74 -6.83 -23.47
C VAL A 322 -22.32 -8.17 -23.97
N VAL A 323 -21.76 -8.75 -25.03
CA VAL A 323 -22.20 -10.02 -25.60
C VAL A 323 -21.54 -11.21 -24.90
N SER A 324 -20.24 -11.12 -24.65
CA SER A 324 -19.47 -12.13 -23.88
C SER A 324 -19.46 -11.85 -22.39
N GLU A 325 -19.91 -10.66 -21.99
CA GLU A 325 -19.92 -10.18 -20.60
C GLU A 325 -18.55 -10.19 -19.93
N GLY A 326 -17.47 -9.97 -20.72
CA GLY A 326 -16.07 -9.99 -20.30
C GLY A 326 -15.25 -11.03 -21.06
N THR A 327 -13.96 -11.08 -20.73
CA THR A 327 -12.96 -11.97 -21.37
C THR A 327 -12.06 -12.70 -20.34
N PRO A 328 -12.58 -13.17 -19.18
CA PRO A 328 -11.72 -13.75 -18.15
C PRO A 328 -10.95 -14.98 -18.68
N GLY A 329 -9.69 -15.09 -18.29
CA GLY A 329 -8.77 -16.15 -18.71
C GLY A 329 -8.16 -15.93 -20.09
N THR A 330 -8.46 -14.81 -20.76
CA THR A 330 -7.96 -14.54 -22.11
C THR A 330 -7.57 -13.08 -22.28
N VAL A 331 -7.00 -12.75 -23.44
CA VAL A 331 -6.64 -11.37 -23.79
C VAL A 331 -7.87 -10.47 -23.85
N ASN A 332 -7.82 -9.31 -23.20
CA ASN A 332 -8.87 -8.31 -23.24
C ASN A 332 -9.20 -7.87 -24.69
N GLN A 333 -10.46 -7.60 -24.97
CA GLN A 333 -10.89 -7.25 -26.34
C GLN A 333 -10.28 -5.95 -26.87
N SER A 334 -9.81 -5.08 -25.99
CA SER A 334 -9.14 -3.83 -26.32
C SER A 334 -7.76 -4.03 -26.97
N ASP A 335 -7.05 -5.10 -26.65
CA ASP A 335 -5.71 -5.37 -27.18
C ASP A 335 -5.73 -5.88 -28.63
N THR A 336 -6.86 -6.36 -29.13
CA THR A 336 -6.97 -6.84 -30.52
C THR A 336 -6.82 -5.76 -31.57
N ASN A 337 -6.87 -4.48 -31.19
CA ASN A 337 -6.65 -3.33 -32.09
C ASN A 337 -5.24 -2.71 -31.96
N ALA A 338 -4.38 -3.20 -31.09
CA ALA A 338 -3.01 -2.69 -30.88
C ALA A 338 -1.96 -3.28 -31.83
N THR A 339 -2.35 -4.15 -32.74
CA THR A 339 -1.47 -4.79 -33.77
C THR A 339 -1.83 -4.36 -35.19
N ALA A 340 -1.92 -3.06 -35.43
CA ALA A 340 -1.98 -2.53 -36.83
C ALA A 340 -0.98 -1.37 -36.98
#